data_5f8a3a5cd04da32484411cff9aa1c6c2
#
_entry.id   5f8a3a5cd04da32484411cff9aa1c6c2
#
_cell.length_a   1.000
_cell.length_b   1.000
_cell.length_c   1.000
_cell.angle_alpha   90.00
_cell.angle_beta   90.00
_cell.angle_gamma   90.00
#
_symmetry.space_group_name_H-M   'P 1'
#
loop_
_entity.id
_entity.type
_entity.pdbx_description
1 polymer ?
#
loop_
_entity_poly.entity_id
_entity_poly.type
_entity_poly.pdbx_seq_one_letter_code
_entity_poly.pdbx_strand_id
1 'polypeptide(L)'
;MEWAVLKIILAGVVGSIIGLVNKYLNSLEESARVFAIISMGAALTSIISIDFFKSVSYTWTSDPGRISAQVISALGFLGTGLIWMSEKDNKIKGVSVAASLWVTAIMGILIGAGLTTPTVLGVFFIVLVYWLYSITDWSKVYKRK
;
A
#
# COMPACT_ATOMS: atom_id res chain seq x y z
N MET A 1 -13.07 -0.39 -20.67
CA MET A 1 -12.50 0.89 -20.18
C MET A 1 -13.12 1.32 -18.84
N GLU A 2 -14.43 1.20 -18.67
CA GLU A 2 -15.15 1.57 -17.42
C GLU A 2 -14.64 0.80 -16.19
N TRP A 3 -14.39 -0.48 -16.30
CA TRP A 3 -13.86 -1.29 -15.20
C TRP A 3 -12.45 -0.88 -14.73
N ALA A 4 -11.60 -0.35 -15.64
CA ALA A 4 -10.27 0.13 -15.28
C ALA A 4 -10.35 1.40 -14.41
N VAL A 5 -11.23 2.34 -14.79
CA VAL A 5 -11.46 3.57 -14.02
C VAL A 5 -11.97 3.23 -12.61
N LEU A 6 -12.93 2.32 -12.51
CA LEU A 6 -13.47 1.89 -11.21
C LEU A 6 -12.38 1.27 -10.32
N LYS A 7 -11.52 0.43 -10.87
CA LYS A 7 -10.38 -0.17 -10.14
C LYS A 7 -9.41 0.89 -9.62
N ILE A 8 -9.07 1.90 -10.44
CA ILE A 8 -8.16 2.97 -10.05
C ILE A 8 -8.78 3.81 -8.92
N ILE A 9 -10.07 4.16 -9.02
CA ILE A 9 -10.79 4.88 -7.97
C ILE A 9 -10.80 4.06 -6.68
N LEU A 10 -11.14 2.77 -6.76
CA LEU A 10 -11.15 1.87 -5.61
C LEU A 10 -9.77 1.77 -4.94
N ALA A 11 -8.71 1.65 -5.74
CA ALA A 11 -7.34 1.66 -5.24
C ALA A 11 -7.00 2.97 -4.51
N GLY A 12 -7.42 4.11 -5.07
CA GLY A 12 -7.25 5.42 -4.44
C GLY A 12 -7.98 5.53 -3.10
N VAL A 13 -9.21 5.03 -3.02
CA VAL A 13 -9.99 5.00 -1.77
C VAL A 13 -9.30 4.12 -0.72
N VAL A 14 -8.90 2.89 -1.08
CA VAL A 14 -8.21 1.98 -0.15
C VAL A 14 -6.89 2.58 0.31
N GLY A 15 -6.08 3.14 -0.59
CA GLY A 15 -4.85 3.83 -0.25
C GLY A 15 -5.08 5.02 0.68
N SER A 16 -6.11 5.84 0.43
CA SER A 16 -6.48 6.96 1.29
C SER A 16 -6.84 6.50 2.71
N ILE A 17 -7.62 5.43 2.82
CA ILE A 17 -8.01 4.88 4.13
C ILE A 17 -6.78 4.41 4.91
N ILE A 18 -5.89 3.64 4.28
CA ILE A 18 -4.64 3.18 4.91
C ILE A 18 -3.80 4.38 5.36
N GLY A 19 -3.67 5.41 4.53
CA GLY A 19 -2.94 6.63 4.84
C GLY A 19 -3.54 7.43 6.00
N LEU A 20 -4.87 7.53 6.07
CA LEU A 20 -5.58 8.19 7.19
C LEU A 20 -5.37 7.44 8.51
N VAL A 21 -5.49 6.12 8.48
CA VAL A 21 -5.26 5.29 9.67
C VAL A 21 -3.80 5.40 10.12
N ASN A 22 -2.86 5.38 9.20
CA ASN A 22 -1.44 5.53 9.50
C ASN A 22 -1.13 6.90 10.11
N LYS A 23 -1.69 7.98 9.57
CA LYS A 23 -1.58 9.32 10.14
C LYS A 23 -2.11 9.38 11.57
N TYR A 24 -3.27 8.77 11.82
CA TYR A 24 -3.89 8.76 13.15
C TYR A 24 -3.03 8.01 14.18
N LEU A 25 -2.45 6.86 13.82
CA LEU A 25 -1.70 6.02 14.74
C LEU A 25 -0.24 6.47 14.96
N ASN A 26 0.43 6.98 13.94
CA ASN A 26 1.85 7.28 13.98
C ASN A 26 2.17 8.77 14.17
N SER A 27 1.16 9.65 14.21
CA SER A 27 1.33 11.12 14.30
C SER A 27 2.30 11.69 13.23
N LEU A 28 2.38 11.02 12.09
CA LEU A 28 3.27 11.41 11.00
C LEU A 28 2.57 12.35 10.03
N GLU A 29 3.32 13.29 9.48
CA GLU A 29 2.79 14.32 8.57
C GLU A 29 2.50 13.80 7.16
N GLU A 30 2.84 12.53 6.86
CA GLU A 30 2.55 11.96 5.55
C GLU A 30 1.06 11.99 5.25
N SER A 31 0.75 12.68 4.17
CA SER A 31 -0.62 12.87 3.73
C SER A 31 -1.22 11.57 3.21
N ALA A 32 -2.46 11.27 3.56
CA ALA A 32 -3.27 10.21 2.96
C ALA A 32 -3.24 10.24 1.41
N ARG A 33 -3.00 11.42 0.83
CA ARG A 33 -2.80 11.62 -0.61
C ARG A 33 -1.63 10.82 -1.18
N VAL A 34 -0.51 10.70 -0.45
CA VAL A 34 0.66 9.94 -0.90
C VAL A 34 0.30 8.45 -1.03
N PHE A 35 -0.37 7.90 -0.03
CA PHE A 35 -0.84 6.52 -0.03
C PHE A 35 -1.85 6.26 -1.16
N ALA A 36 -2.78 7.20 -1.39
CA ALA A 36 -3.73 7.12 -2.51
C ALA A 36 -3.01 7.07 -3.86
N ILE A 37 -2.06 7.97 -4.10
CA ILE A 37 -1.31 8.05 -5.36
C ILE A 37 -0.51 6.76 -5.59
N ILE A 38 0.15 6.22 -4.57
CA ILE A 38 0.91 4.98 -4.67
C ILE A 38 0.00 3.80 -5.01
N SER A 39 -1.15 3.67 -4.32
CA SER A 39 -2.12 2.61 -4.60
C SER A 39 -2.68 2.71 -6.02
N MET A 40 -3.07 3.91 -6.45
CA MET A 40 -3.57 4.16 -7.81
C MET A 40 -2.51 3.85 -8.88
N GLY A 41 -1.26 4.30 -8.67
CA GLY A 41 -0.13 4.02 -9.57
C GLY A 41 0.15 2.54 -9.68
N ALA A 42 0.14 1.81 -8.57
CA ALA A 42 0.31 0.38 -8.53
C ALA A 42 -0.84 -0.38 -9.24
N ALA A 43 -2.09 0.07 -9.06
CA ALA A 43 -3.25 -0.47 -9.76
C ALA A 43 -3.16 -0.23 -11.27
N LEU A 44 -2.80 0.99 -11.68
CA LEU A 44 -2.61 1.33 -13.09
C LEU A 44 -1.52 0.48 -13.73
N THR A 45 -0.39 0.32 -13.05
CA THR A 45 0.72 -0.52 -13.54
C THR A 45 0.29 -1.97 -13.69
N SER A 46 -0.51 -2.50 -12.76
CA SER A 46 -1.05 -3.86 -12.84
C SER A 46 -2.02 -4.03 -14.00
N ILE A 47 -2.92 -3.08 -14.24
CA ILE A 47 -3.85 -3.07 -15.37
C ILE A 47 -3.07 -3.06 -16.68
N ILE A 48 -2.11 -2.14 -16.82
CA ILE A 48 -1.27 -2.04 -18.03
C ILE A 48 -0.50 -3.33 -18.25
N SER A 49 0.07 -3.91 -17.20
CA SER A 49 0.81 -5.17 -17.29
C SER A 49 -0.04 -6.29 -17.87
N ILE A 50 -1.25 -6.47 -17.33
CA ILE A 50 -2.15 -7.54 -17.78
C ILE A 50 -2.68 -7.28 -19.18
N ASP A 51 -3.15 -6.06 -19.46
CA ASP A 51 -3.76 -5.71 -20.74
C ASP A 51 -2.73 -5.69 -21.89
N PHE A 52 -1.52 -5.18 -21.62
CA PHE A 52 -0.41 -5.22 -22.57
C PHE A 52 -0.06 -6.65 -22.98
N PHE A 53 0.14 -7.53 -21.99
CA PHE A 53 0.48 -8.93 -22.30
C PHE A 53 -0.67 -9.68 -22.97
N LYS A 54 -1.93 -9.35 -22.67
CA LYS A 54 -3.08 -9.91 -23.42
C LYS A 54 -3.11 -9.45 -24.87
N SER A 55 -2.74 -8.21 -25.15
CA SER A 55 -2.77 -7.64 -26.50
C SER A 55 -1.63 -8.12 -27.40
N VAL A 56 -0.46 -8.43 -26.79
CA VAL A 56 0.75 -8.85 -27.50
C VAL A 56 0.89 -10.37 -27.54
N SER A 57 -0.06 -11.13 -26.94
CA SER A 57 0.09 -12.57 -26.70
C SER A 57 0.35 -13.39 -27.97
N TYR A 58 1.61 -13.49 -28.28
CA TYR A 58 2.22 -14.63 -28.90
C TYR A 58 2.75 -15.53 -27.79
N THR A 59 1.89 -16.48 -27.34
CA THR A 59 2.22 -17.75 -26.70
C THR A 59 3.48 -17.86 -25.83
N TRP A 60 3.30 -18.34 -24.59
CA TRP A 60 4.26 -19.07 -23.73
C TRP A 60 5.46 -18.33 -23.11
N THR A 61 5.85 -17.14 -23.58
CA THR A 61 7.06 -16.45 -23.09
C THR A 61 6.82 -15.13 -22.36
N SER A 62 5.58 -14.66 -22.27
CA SER A 62 5.24 -13.38 -21.65
C SER A 62 4.74 -13.57 -20.22
N ASP A 63 5.41 -12.92 -19.28
CA ASP A 63 5.05 -12.92 -17.87
C ASP A 63 4.27 -11.62 -17.51
N PRO A 64 2.93 -11.69 -17.36
CA PRO A 64 2.13 -10.52 -17.02
C PRO A 64 2.37 -10.00 -15.59
N GLY A 65 3.05 -10.75 -14.74
CA GLY A 65 3.44 -10.33 -13.39
C GLY A 65 4.70 -9.47 -13.35
N ARG A 66 5.49 -9.47 -14.42
CA ARG A 66 6.83 -8.89 -14.43
C ARG A 66 6.86 -7.39 -14.13
N ILE A 67 5.96 -6.61 -14.70
CA ILE A 67 5.88 -5.17 -14.46
C ILE A 67 5.41 -4.89 -13.03
N SER A 68 4.44 -5.64 -12.55
CA SER A 68 3.97 -5.52 -11.15
C SER A 68 5.06 -5.87 -10.14
N ALA A 69 5.90 -6.85 -10.42
CA ALA A 69 7.06 -7.20 -9.58
C ALA A 69 8.07 -6.05 -9.48
N GLN A 70 8.26 -5.27 -10.54
CA GLN A 70 9.13 -4.08 -10.52
C GLN A 70 8.58 -2.97 -9.61
N VAL A 71 7.26 -2.82 -9.49
CA VAL A 71 6.65 -1.87 -8.55
C VAL A 71 7.04 -2.22 -7.12
N ILE A 72 6.97 -3.50 -6.75
CA ILE A 72 7.33 -3.98 -5.40
C ILE A 72 8.80 -3.66 -5.10
N SER A 73 9.70 -3.88 -6.07
CA SER A 73 11.12 -3.57 -5.93
C SER A 73 11.39 -2.07 -5.81
N ALA A 74 10.74 -1.25 -6.64
CA ALA A 74 10.86 0.21 -6.60
C ALA A 74 10.40 0.81 -5.27
N LEU A 75 9.35 0.23 -4.67
CA LEU A 75 8.87 0.65 -3.35
C LEU A 75 9.82 0.29 -2.21
N GLY A 76 10.63 -0.74 -2.37
CA GLY A 76 11.74 -1.01 -1.45
C GLY A 76 12.70 0.17 -1.38
N PHE A 77 13.05 0.77 -2.53
CA PHE A 77 13.88 1.97 -2.61
C PHE A 77 13.21 3.19 -1.94
N LEU A 78 11.96 3.48 -2.25
CA LEU A 78 11.22 4.56 -1.59
C LEU A 78 11.11 4.34 -0.08
N GLY A 79 10.89 3.09 0.36
CA GLY A 79 10.81 2.72 1.75
C GLY A 79 12.11 3.02 2.51
N THR A 80 13.26 2.78 1.91
CA THR A 80 14.56 3.12 2.56
C THR A 80 14.73 4.61 2.76
N GLY A 81 14.22 5.45 1.85
CA GLY A 81 14.24 6.91 1.99
C GLY A 81 13.37 7.44 3.13
N LEU A 82 12.41 6.65 3.60
CA LEU A 82 11.51 7.01 4.71
C LEU A 82 12.05 6.59 6.09
N ILE A 83 13.08 5.76 6.13
CA ILE A 83 13.66 5.26 7.37
C ILE A 83 14.88 6.10 7.72
N TRP A 84 14.84 6.76 8.87
CA TRP A 84 15.97 7.57 9.34
C TRP A 84 16.24 7.39 10.83
N MET A 85 17.46 7.70 11.24
CA MET A 85 17.82 7.78 12.64
C MET A 85 17.58 9.19 13.17
N SER A 86 16.80 9.29 14.24
CA SER A 86 16.56 10.56 14.93
C SER A 86 17.78 10.90 15.80
N GLU A 87 18.42 12.03 15.54
CA GLU A 87 19.57 12.53 16.33
C GLU A 87 19.16 12.83 17.78
N LYS A 88 17.89 13.18 18.01
CA LYS A 88 17.39 13.65 19.31
C LYS A 88 17.23 12.53 20.34
N ASP A 89 16.86 11.35 19.92
CA ASP A 89 16.54 10.19 20.78
C ASP A 89 17.27 8.91 20.36
N ASN A 90 18.15 8.99 19.37
CA ASN A 90 18.93 7.88 18.82
C ASN A 90 18.05 6.65 18.44
N LYS A 91 16.84 6.91 17.94
CA LYS A 91 15.88 5.88 17.55
C LYS A 91 15.64 5.89 16.05
N ILE A 92 15.46 4.69 15.48
CA ILE A 92 15.07 4.53 14.09
C ILE A 92 13.58 4.89 13.96
N LYS A 93 13.25 5.77 13.03
CA LYS A 93 11.89 6.24 12.70
C LYS A 93 11.55 5.91 11.25
N GLY A 94 10.26 5.96 10.92
CA GLY A 94 9.76 5.76 9.55
C GLY A 94 9.50 4.31 9.13
N VAL A 95 9.95 3.31 9.89
CA VAL A 95 9.77 1.88 9.55
C VAL A 95 8.30 1.51 9.36
N SER A 96 7.42 1.98 10.25
CA SER A 96 5.98 1.72 10.17
C SER A 96 5.35 2.33 8.91
N VAL A 97 5.79 3.54 8.54
CA VAL A 97 5.31 4.21 7.31
C VAL A 97 5.78 3.49 6.07
N ALA A 98 7.06 3.13 6.02
CA ALA A 98 7.64 2.39 4.91
C ALA A 98 6.91 1.04 4.69
N ALA A 99 6.65 0.31 5.76
CA ALA A 99 5.88 -0.94 5.72
C ALA A 99 4.44 -0.71 5.23
N SER A 100 3.78 0.34 5.71
CA SER A 100 2.42 0.68 5.30
C SER A 100 2.34 1.09 3.83
N LEU A 101 3.33 1.84 3.31
CA LEU A 101 3.42 2.19 1.90
C LEU A 101 3.59 0.96 1.02
N TRP A 102 4.45 0.03 1.43
CA TRP A 102 4.67 -1.22 0.71
C TRP A 102 3.38 -2.05 0.61
N VAL A 103 2.67 -2.23 1.73
CA VAL A 103 1.37 -2.92 1.75
C VAL A 103 0.34 -2.20 0.89
N THR A 104 0.29 -0.86 0.94
CA THR A 104 -0.63 -0.05 0.12
C THR A 104 -0.46 -0.29 -1.36
N ALA A 105 0.77 -0.40 -1.84
CA ALA A 105 1.02 -0.72 -3.23
C ALA A 105 0.62 -2.14 -3.62
N ILE A 106 0.86 -3.13 -2.74
CA ILE A 106 0.37 -4.49 -2.97
C ILE A 106 -1.15 -4.49 -3.12
N MET A 107 -1.87 -3.76 -2.26
CA MET A 107 -3.33 -3.60 -2.37
C MET A 107 -3.72 -2.99 -3.71
N GLY A 108 -3.00 -1.97 -4.18
CA GLY A 108 -3.20 -1.39 -5.51
C GLY A 108 -3.03 -2.42 -6.63
N ILE A 109 -1.95 -3.22 -6.59
CA ILE A 109 -1.70 -4.29 -7.57
C ILE A 109 -2.85 -5.31 -7.58
N LEU A 110 -3.31 -5.77 -6.42
CA LEU A 110 -4.42 -6.74 -6.30
C LEU A 110 -5.71 -6.21 -6.89
N ILE A 111 -6.05 -4.95 -6.61
CA ILE A 111 -7.23 -4.27 -7.14
C ILE A 111 -7.11 -4.11 -8.66
N GLY A 112 -5.96 -3.66 -9.15
CA GLY A 112 -5.68 -3.52 -10.58
C GLY A 112 -5.80 -4.83 -11.34
N ALA A 113 -5.24 -5.91 -10.77
CA ALA A 113 -5.34 -7.25 -11.33
C ALA A 113 -6.77 -7.83 -11.28
N GLY A 114 -7.67 -7.24 -10.49
CA GLY A 114 -9.04 -7.75 -10.32
C GLY A 114 -9.11 -8.98 -9.40
N LEU A 115 -8.13 -9.19 -8.56
CA LEU A 115 -8.05 -10.30 -7.61
C LEU A 115 -8.89 -10.00 -6.37
N THR A 116 -10.21 -10.17 -6.46
CA THR A 116 -11.18 -9.75 -5.44
C THR A 116 -10.96 -10.46 -4.09
N THR A 117 -10.79 -11.79 -4.10
CA THR A 117 -10.61 -12.56 -2.85
C THR A 117 -9.34 -12.16 -2.08
N PRO A 118 -8.12 -12.12 -2.69
CA PRO A 118 -6.93 -11.61 -2.01
C PRO A 118 -7.04 -10.17 -1.55
N THR A 119 -7.74 -9.31 -2.32
CA THR A 119 -7.97 -7.92 -1.94
C THR A 119 -8.80 -7.81 -0.66
N VAL A 120 -9.92 -8.52 -0.58
CA VAL A 120 -10.79 -8.52 0.61
C VAL A 120 -10.06 -9.07 1.83
N LEU A 121 -9.33 -10.18 1.67
CA LEU A 121 -8.51 -10.74 2.75
C LEU A 121 -7.42 -9.76 3.19
N GLY A 122 -6.74 -9.10 2.25
CA GLY A 122 -5.72 -8.10 2.55
C GLY A 122 -6.28 -6.92 3.36
N VAL A 123 -7.42 -6.36 2.94
CA VAL A 123 -8.11 -5.30 3.70
C VAL A 123 -8.48 -5.78 5.10
N PHE A 124 -9.05 -6.99 5.21
CA PHE A 124 -9.41 -7.56 6.49
C PHE A 124 -8.22 -7.67 7.45
N PHE A 125 -7.09 -8.23 6.99
CA PHE A 125 -5.90 -8.37 7.83
C PHE A 125 -5.26 -7.02 8.18
N ILE A 126 -5.25 -6.05 7.26
CA ILE A 126 -4.77 -4.70 7.55
C ILE A 126 -5.62 -4.06 8.66
N VAL A 127 -6.93 -4.10 8.54
CA VAL A 127 -7.85 -3.58 9.56
C VAL A 127 -7.66 -4.30 10.89
N LEU A 128 -7.50 -5.63 10.86
CA LEU A 128 -7.25 -6.44 12.07
C LEU A 128 -5.97 -6.01 12.78
N VAL A 129 -4.86 -5.82 12.05
CA VAL A 129 -3.57 -5.38 12.62
C VAL A 129 -3.70 -4.00 13.25
N TYR A 130 -4.33 -3.06 12.57
CA TYR A 130 -4.54 -1.72 13.12
C TYR A 130 -5.48 -1.73 14.33
N TRP A 131 -6.50 -2.56 14.33
CA TRP A 131 -7.41 -2.74 15.46
C TRP A 131 -6.70 -3.32 16.69
N LEU A 132 -5.90 -4.37 16.50
CA LEU A 132 -5.08 -4.97 17.57
C LEU A 132 -4.08 -3.95 18.14
N TYR A 133 -3.43 -3.17 17.28
CA TYR A 133 -2.51 -2.14 17.72
C TYR A 133 -3.23 -1.05 18.54
N SER A 134 -4.41 -0.64 18.13
CA SER A 134 -5.22 0.35 18.85
C SER A 134 -5.57 -0.12 20.26
N ILE A 135 -5.88 -1.40 20.45
CA ILE A 135 -6.20 -1.96 21.79
C ILE A 135 -4.94 -2.02 22.66
N THR A 136 -3.80 -2.39 22.12
CA THR A 136 -2.56 -2.51 22.91
C THR A 136 -2.00 -1.16 23.32
N ASP A 137 -2.23 -0.10 22.56
CA ASP A 137 -1.74 1.25 22.87
C ASP A 137 -2.64 1.99 23.88
N TRP A 138 -3.87 1.52 24.12
CA TRP A 138 -4.75 2.05 25.18
C TRP A 138 -4.11 1.96 26.57
N SER A 139 -3.19 1.03 26.78
CA SER A 139 -2.44 0.92 28.03
C SER A 139 -1.56 2.14 28.33
N LYS A 140 -1.14 2.91 27.30
CA LYS A 140 -0.34 4.13 27.44
C LYS A 140 -1.18 5.36 27.78
N VAL A 141 -2.45 5.39 27.38
CA VAL A 141 -3.37 6.48 27.71
C VAL A 141 -3.72 6.49 29.20
N TYR A 142 -3.76 5.34 29.83
CA TYR A 142 -4.06 5.22 31.26
C TYR A 142 -2.88 5.60 32.18
N LYS A 143 -1.65 5.65 31.67
CA LYS A 143 -0.45 6.06 32.44
C LYS A 143 -0.17 7.57 32.43
N ARG A 144 -1.00 8.38 31.76
CA ARG A 144 -0.87 9.86 31.69
C ARG A 144 -1.82 10.63 32.62
N LYS A 145 -2.42 9.96 33.64
CA LYS A 145 -3.03 10.59 34.78
C LYS A 145 -2.16 10.30 36.06
#